data_62b978b9024aafb7c03a60d9e1d79fbd
#
_entry.id   62b978b9024aafb7c03a60d9e1d79fbd
#
_cell.length_a   1.000
_cell.length_b   1.000
_cell.length_c   1.000
_cell.angle_alpha   90.00
_cell.angle_beta   90.00
_cell.angle_gamma   90.00
#
_symmetry.space_group_name_H-M   'P 1'
#
loop_
_entity.id
_entity.type
_entity.pdbx_description
1 polymer ?
#
loop_
_entity_poly.entity_id
_entity_poly.type
_entity_poly.pdbx_seq_one_letter_code
_entity_poly.pdbx_strand_id
1 'polypeptide(L)'
;RNRNAEAPEHMRVLVERTEGRGPSLLGLDPPDHTRLRGLVQRTFTPRAISRMREQTTTIVDELLDELVEIQEIDLISQYAFVIPFAVIHQMLGLPDTEMTMVREWSQALSKTLEPFLTPEEVDEAISGGVYMDEYLGEAIAHKRRHPKDDLLTALIEAEEEEDRLSEDE
;
A
#
# COMPACT_ATOMS: atom_id res chain seq x y z
N ARG A 1 4.98 -21.12 -20.55
CA ARG A 1 5.85 -20.16 -21.24
C ARG A 1 6.50 -19.31 -20.17
N ASN A 2 7.82 -19.34 -20.07
CA ASN A 2 8.56 -18.70 -19.00
C ASN A 2 8.55 -17.17 -19.25
N ARG A 3 7.62 -16.44 -18.64
CA ARG A 3 7.48 -14.97 -18.76
C ARG A 3 8.74 -14.23 -18.28
N ASN A 4 9.54 -14.86 -17.42
CA ASN A 4 10.75 -14.27 -16.84
C ASN A 4 11.93 -14.17 -17.81
N ALA A 5 11.92 -14.88 -18.96
CA ALA A 5 13.02 -14.87 -19.91
C ALA A 5 13.07 -13.60 -20.79
N GLU A 6 11.96 -12.86 -20.87
CA GLU A 6 11.83 -11.63 -21.68
C GLU A 6 11.79 -10.35 -20.82
N ALA A 7 11.79 -10.48 -19.47
CA ALA A 7 11.76 -9.33 -18.58
C ALA A 7 13.12 -8.61 -18.55
N PRO A 8 13.16 -7.27 -18.45
CA PRO A 8 14.37 -6.48 -18.21
C PRO A 8 15.18 -7.02 -17.04
N GLU A 9 16.50 -6.85 -17.07
CA GLU A 9 17.41 -7.41 -16.05
C GLU A 9 17.06 -6.98 -14.64
N HIS A 10 16.74 -5.70 -14.42
CA HIS A 10 16.30 -5.18 -13.12
C HIS A 10 15.02 -5.86 -12.60
N MET A 11 14.06 -6.16 -13.48
CA MET A 11 12.84 -6.88 -13.11
C MET A 11 13.13 -8.34 -12.72
N ARG A 12 14.12 -8.96 -13.39
CA ARG A 12 14.56 -10.31 -13.03
C ARG A 12 15.20 -10.35 -11.64
N VAL A 13 16.05 -9.37 -11.35
CA VAL A 13 16.69 -9.20 -10.03
C VAL A 13 15.63 -8.95 -8.94
N LEU A 14 14.64 -8.10 -9.19
CA LEU A 14 13.52 -7.88 -8.28
C LEU A 14 12.76 -9.19 -7.99
N VAL A 15 12.36 -9.92 -9.03
CA VAL A 15 11.64 -11.19 -8.88
C VAL A 15 12.48 -12.20 -8.09
N GLU A 16 13.76 -12.35 -8.41
CA GLU A 16 14.66 -13.29 -7.73
C GLU A 16 14.85 -12.97 -6.24
N ARG A 17 15.00 -11.66 -5.92
CA ARG A 17 15.19 -11.21 -4.52
C ARG A 17 13.89 -11.13 -3.72
N THR A 18 12.73 -11.16 -4.38
CA THR A 18 11.42 -11.22 -3.74
C THR A 18 10.79 -12.61 -3.84
N GLU A 19 11.55 -13.64 -4.26
CA GLU A 19 11.11 -15.03 -4.20
C GLU A 19 10.70 -15.42 -2.77
N GLY A 20 9.46 -15.91 -2.64
CA GLY A 20 8.88 -16.23 -1.33
C GLY A 20 7.79 -15.25 -0.85
N ARG A 21 7.65 -14.10 -1.51
CA ARG A 21 6.46 -13.25 -1.31
C ARG A 21 5.29 -13.79 -2.10
N GLY A 22 4.11 -13.71 -1.52
CA GLY A 22 2.86 -14.02 -2.22
C GLY A 22 2.67 -13.12 -3.45
N PRO A 23 1.86 -13.56 -4.42
CA PRO A 23 1.63 -12.79 -5.64
C PRO A 23 0.85 -11.51 -5.35
N SER A 24 1.35 -10.38 -5.84
CA SER A 24 0.63 -9.11 -5.79
C SER A 24 -0.67 -9.18 -6.60
N LEU A 25 -1.75 -8.59 -6.07
CA LEU A 25 -3.04 -8.47 -6.77
C LEU A 25 -2.91 -7.87 -8.18
N LEU A 26 -1.93 -6.98 -8.41
CA LEU A 26 -1.66 -6.39 -9.72
C LEU A 26 -1.06 -7.39 -10.74
N GLY A 27 -0.43 -8.45 -10.26
CA GLY A 27 0.24 -9.46 -11.09
C GLY A 27 -0.56 -10.74 -11.31
N LEU A 28 -1.74 -10.85 -10.70
CA LEU A 28 -2.58 -12.05 -10.78
C LEU A 28 -3.49 -12.04 -12.01
N ASP A 29 -3.78 -13.24 -12.51
CA ASP A 29 -4.83 -13.51 -13.49
C ASP A 29 -5.99 -14.29 -12.84
N PRO A 30 -7.20 -14.31 -13.44
CA PRO A 30 -8.29 -15.20 -12.98
C PRO A 30 -7.84 -16.68 -12.95
N PRO A 31 -8.29 -17.47 -11.96
CA PRO A 31 -9.34 -17.17 -10.96
C PRO A 31 -8.85 -16.41 -9.72
N ASP A 32 -7.54 -16.43 -9.41
CA ASP A 32 -6.99 -15.90 -8.15
C ASP A 32 -7.21 -14.39 -8.01
N HIS A 33 -6.95 -13.61 -9.08
CA HIS A 33 -7.28 -12.18 -9.10
C HIS A 33 -8.76 -11.92 -8.77
N THR A 34 -9.68 -12.72 -9.34
CA THR A 34 -11.12 -12.53 -9.12
C THR A 34 -11.50 -12.79 -7.66
N ARG A 35 -10.91 -13.84 -7.06
CA ARG A 35 -11.11 -14.19 -5.65
C ARG A 35 -10.63 -13.06 -4.73
N LEU A 36 -9.35 -12.69 -4.83
CA LEU A 36 -8.76 -11.66 -3.96
C LEU A 36 -9.41 -10.29 -4.13
N ARG A 37 -9.65 -9.87 -5.39
CA ARG A 37 -10.35 -8.63 -5.65
C ARG A 37 -11.76 -8.63 -5.06
N GLY A 38 -12.46 -9.77 -5.07
CA GLY A 38 -13.77 -9.94 -4.45
C GLY A 38 -13.74 -9.70 -2.93
N LEU A 39 -12.71 -10.19 -2.24
CA LEU A 39 -12.51 -9.95 -0.81
C LEU A 39 -12.31 -8.46 -0.52
N VAL A 40 -11.38 -7.83 -1.22
CA VAL A 40 -11.10 -6.40 -1.06
C VAL A 40 -12.34 -5.55 -1.36
N GLN A 41 -13.11 -5.86 -2.42
CA GLN A 41 -14.31 -5.11 -2.78
C GLN A 41 -15.40 -5.12 -1.72
N ARG A 42 -15.53 -6.19 -0.93
CA ARG A 42 -16.52 -6.29 0.16
C ARG A 42 -16.31 -5.24 1.25
N THR A 43 -15.08 -4.80 1.45
CA THR A 43 -14.74 -3.78 2.46
C THR A 43 -15.07 -2.35 2.01
N PHE A 44 -15.17 -2.10 0.68
CA PHE A 44 -15.51 -0.80 0.10
C PHE A 44 -17.04 -0.60 0.00
N THR A 45 -17.69 -0.55 1.15
CA THR A 45 -19.14 -0.29 1.21
C THR A 45 -19.45 1.19 0.99
N PRO A 46 -20.70 1.55 0.58
CA PRO A 46 -21.11 2.96 0.47
C PRO A 46 -20.90 3.75 1.76
N ARG A 47 -21.05 3.12 2.92
CA ARG A 47 -20.79 3.75 4.23
C ARG A 47 -19.30 4.02 4.44
N ALA A 48 -18.42 3.06 4.10
CA ALA A 48 -16.97 3.23 4.17
C ALA A 48 -16.54 4.38 3.24
N ILE A 49 -17.03 4.41 2.00
CA ILE A 49 -16.73 5.48 1.03
C ILE A 49 -17.23 6.86 1.52
N SER A 50 -18.42 6.93 2.14
CA SER A 50 -18.93 8.21 2.69
C SER A 50 -18.03 8.73 3.81
N ARG A 51 -17.57 7.85 4.71
CA ARG A 51 -16.62 8.21 5.78
C ARG A 51 -15.27 8.69 5.23
N MET A 52 -14.76 8.01 4.21
CA MET A 52 -13.53 8.44 3.53
C MET A 52 -13.65 9.85 2.94
N ARG A 53 -14.81 10.21 2.40
CA ARG A 53 -15.03 11.57 1.86
C ARG A 53 -14.87 12.63 2.95
N GLU A 54 -15.45 12.42 4.12
CA GLU A 54 -15.32 13.33 5.26
C GLU A 54 -13.87 13.44 5.72
N GLN A 55 -13.20 12.28 5.89
CA GLN A 55 -11.79 12.21 6.27
C GLN A 55 -10.89 12.92 5.24
N THR A 56 -11.12 12.69 3.94
CA THR A 56 -10.36 13.36 2.87
C THR A 56 -10.52 14.87 2.93
N THR A 57 -11.74 15.36 3.21
CA THR A 57 -11.97 16.81 3.36
C THR A 57 -11.14 17.37 4.51
N THR A 58 -11.14 16.70 5.67
CA THR A 58 -10.33 17.12 6.82
C THR A 58 -8.83 17.14 6.49
N ILE A 59 -8.31 16.08 5.85
CA ILE A 59 -6.90 16.01 5.43
C ILE A 59 -6.54 17.17 4.50
N VAL A 60 -7.42 17.49 3.55
CA VAL A 60 -7.19 18.58 2.59
C VAL A 60 -7.19 19.93 3.30
N ASP A 61 -8.16 20.18 4.19
CA ASP A 61 -8.27 21.43 4.92
C ASP A 61 -7.07 21.65 5.84
N GLU A 62 -6.67 20.63 6.62
CA GLU A 62 -5.49 20.68 7.48
C GLU A 62 -4.21 20.94 6.68
N LEU A 63 -4.03 20.24 5.55
CA LEU A 63 -2.86 20.42 4.69
C LEU A 63 -2.82 21.80 4.05
N LEU A 64 -3.96 22.35 3.64
CA LEU A 64 -4.04 23.70 3.09
C LEU A 64 -3.73 24.75 4.15
N ASP A 65 -4.18 24.57 5.39
CA ASP A 65 -3.86 25.46 6.51
C ASP A 65 -2.35 25.49 6.79
N GLU A 66 -1.67 24.35 6.68
CA GLU A 66 -0.20 24.27 6.82
C GLU A 66 0.54 24.98 5.66
N LEU A 67 0.01 24.86 4.44
CA LEU A 67 0.68 25.37 3.24
C LEU A 67 0.41 26.86 2.97
N VAL A 68 -0.66 27.45 3.51
CA VAL A 68 -1.08 28.83 3.21
C VAL A 68 -0.04 29.88 3.61
N GLU A 69 0.77 29.60 4.63
CA GLU A 69 1.82 30.51 5.12
C GLU A 69 3.15 30.35 4.36
N ILE A 70 3.26 29.36 3.45
CA ILE A 70 4.48 29.07 2.69
C ILE A 70 4.42 29.81 1.35
N GLN A 71 5.44 30.64 1.06
CA GLN A 71 5.46 31.47 -0.14
C GLN A 71 5.62 30.67 -1.44
N GLU A 72 6.33 29.56 -1.40
CA GLU A 72 6.59 28.69 -2.56
C GLU A 72 6.59 27.24 -2.12
N ILE A 73 5.79 26.43 -2.79
CA ILE A 73 5.63 24.99 -2.49
C ILE A 73 5.93 24.14 -3.72
N ASP A 74 6.43 22.95 -3.52
CA ASP A 74 6.37 21.88 -4.51
C ASP A 74 5.00 21.21 -4.46
N LEU A 75 4.16 21.54 -5.43
CA LEU A 75 2.78 21.06 -5.50
C LEU A 75 2.69 19.53 -5.53
N ILE A 76 3.64 18.84 -6.15
CA ILE A 76 3.62 17.38 -6.24
C ILE A 76 3.97 16.75 -4.90
N SER A 77 5.11 17.10 -4.33
CA SER A 77 5.62 16.45 -3.12
C SER A 77 4.89 16.89 -1.84
N GLN A 78 4.44 18.15 -1.78
CA GLN A 78 3.86 18.74 -0.58
C GLN A 78 2.33 18.74 -0.57
N TYR A 79 1.67 18.52 -1.71
CA TYR A 79 0.21 18.49 -1.79
C TYR A 79 -0.34 17.26 -2.51
N ALA A 80 -0.07 17.10 -3.80
CA ALA A 80 -0.74 16.09 -4.62
C ALA A 80 -0.40 14.64 -4.20
N PHE A 81 0.81 14.38 -3.71
CA PHE A 81 1.21 13.08 -3.19
C PHE A 81 0.71 12.85 -1.75
N VAL A 82 0.68 13.90 -0.92
CA VAL A 82 0.35 13.77 0.51
C VAL A 82 -1.10 13.31 0.71
N ILE A 83 -2.04 13.86 -0.05
CA ILE A 83 -3.47 13.59 0.12
C ILE A 83 -3.82 12.10 -0.08
N PRO A 84 -3.55 11.47 -1.24
CA PRO A 84 -3.91 10.07 -1.44
C PRO A 84 -3.16 9.14 -0.48
N PHE A 85 -1.91 9.47 -0.15
CA PHE A 85 -1.12 8.71 0.81
C PHE A 85 -1.76 8.74 2.21
N ALA A 86 -2.10 9.93 2.72
CA ALA A 86 -2.75 10.09 4.02
C ALA A 86 -4.13 9.41 4.08
N VAL A 87 -4.90 9.46 2.99
CA VAL A 87 -6.19 8.78 2.88
C VAL A 87 -6.01 7.26 3.02
N ILE A 88 -5.07 6.65 2.27
CA ILE A 88 -4.81 5.21 2.35
C ILE A 88 -4.30 4.83 3.75
N HIS A 89 -3.39 5.62 4.31
CA HIS A 89 -2.83 5.40 5.64
C HIS A 89 -3.92 5.38 6.72
N GLN A 90 -4.83 6.36 6.70
CA GLN A 90 -5.99 6.40 7.61
C GLN A 90 -6.98 5.26 7.36
N MET A 91 -7.22 4.89 6.09
CA MET A 91 -8.07 3.74 5.75
C MET A 91 -7.58 2.45 6.41
N LEU A 92 -6.28 2.21 6.37
CA LEU A 92 -5.64 1.06 6.98
C LEU A 92 -5.59 1.17 8.52
N GLY A 93 -5.87 2.36 9.07
CA GLY A 93 -5.83 2.62 10.50
C GLY A 93 -4.42 2.46 11.09
N LEU A 94 -3.41 2.84 10.31
CA LEU A 94 -2.00 2.82 10.72
C LEU A 94 -1.68 4.01 11.64
N PRO A 95 -0.65 3.93 12.52
CA PRO A 95 -0.25 5.01 13.40
C PRO A 95 0.39 6.18 12.65
N ASP A 96 -0.03 7.42 12.92
CA ASP A 96 0.49 8.63 12.25
C ASP A 96 1.98 8.87 12.54
N THR A 97 2.51 8.35 13.66
CA THR A 97 3.91 8.50 14.05
C THR A 97 4.91 7.89 13.07
N GLU A 98 4.46 6.96 12.21
CA GLU A 98 5.30 6.21 11.27
C GLU A 98 5.04 6.60 9.82
N MET A 99 4.17 7.58 9.59
CA MET A 99 3.72 8.01 8.26
C MET A 99 4.88 8.37 7.33
N THR A 100 5.94 9.02 7.82
CA THR A 100 7.09 9.42 7.01
C THR A 100 7.84 8.21 6.46
N MET A 101 8.11 7.20 7.30
CA MET A 101 8.82 5.98 6.89
C MET A 101 8.00 5.17 5.90
N VAL A 102 6.71 4.96 6.17
CA VAL A 102 5.79 4.26 5.27
C VAL A 102 5.70 4.96 3.92
N ARG A 103 5.74 6.31 3.91
CA ARG A 103 5.79 7.11 2.69
C ARG A 103 7.06 6.84 1.88
N GLU A 104 8.23 6.86 2.51
CA GLU A 104 9.51 6.60 1.85
C GLU A 104 9.55 5.20 1.23
N TRP A 105 9.13 4.18 1.97
CA TRP A 105 9.06 2.80 1.46
C TRP A 105 8.05 2.66 0.31
N SER A 106 6.89 3.31 0.42
CA SER A 106 5.89 3.31 -0.65
C SER A 106 6.39 3.98 -1.92
N GLN A 107 7.17 5.06 -1.81
CA GLN A 107 7.79 5.73 -2.95
C GLN A 107 8.83 4.84 -3.62
N ALA A 108 9.69 4.16 -2.84
CA ALA A 108 10.66 3.22 -3.36
C ALA A 108 9.98 2.05 -4.10
N LEU A 109 8.93 1.47 -3.51
CA LEU A 109 8.14 0.41 -4.14
C LEU A 109 7.44 0.88 -5.41
N SER A 110 6.91 2.11 -5.46
CA SER A 110 6.23 2.63 -6.65
C SER A 110 7.13 2.71 -7.87
N LYS A 111 8.43 2.92 -7.68
CA LYS A 111 9.41 2.91 -8.78
C LYS A 111 9.44 1.57 -9.52
N THR A 112 9.11 0.45 -8.87
CA THR A 112 9.07 -0.87 -9.52
C THR A 112 8.04 -0.98 -10.65
N LEU A 113 7.10 -0.05 -10.73
CA LEU A 113 6.14 0.04 -11.83
C LEU A 113 6.71 0.72 -13.08
N GLU A 114 7.89 1.33 -12.99
CA GLU A 114 8.55 1.95 -14.12
C GLU A 114 9.27 0.91 -14.99
N PRO A 115 9.35 1.14 -16.30
CA PRO A 115 9.93 0.17 -17.23
C PRO A 115 11.44 0.03 -17.11
N PHE A 116 12.12 1.00 -16.48
CA PHE A 116 13.56 1.02 -16.29
C PHE A 116 13.90 1.50 -14.90
N LEU A 117 14.77 0.76 -14.20
CA LEU A 117 15.30 1.09 -12.89
C LEU A 117 16.83 1.04 -12.92
N THR A 118 17.47 1.93 -12.21
CA THR A 118 18.90 1.82 -11.90
C THR A 118 19.14 0.72 -10.85
N PRO A 119 20.36 0.19 -10.74
CA PRO A 119 20.69 -0.78 -9.68
C PRO A 119 20.40 -0.24 -8.27
N GLU A 120 20.66 1.05 -8.05
CA GLU A 120 20.41 1.73 -6.77
C GLU A 120 18.91 1.77 -6.46
N GLU A 121 18.06 2.08 -7.44
CA GLU A 121 16.59 2.09 -7.28
C GLU A 121 16.03 0.68 -7.03
N VAL A 122 16.64 -0.35 -7.62
CA VAL A 122 16.29 -1.76 -7.33
C VAL A 122 16.60 -2.08 -5.88
N ASP A 123 17.80 -1.71 -5.37
CA ASP A 123 18.19 -1.96 -3.98
C ASP A 123 17.31 -1.17 -2.98
N GLU A 124 16.94 0.07 -3.30
CA GLU A 124 16.00 0.88 -2.52
C GLU A 124 14.61 0.21 -2.47
N ALA A 125 14.10 -0.25 -3.61
CA ALA A 125 12.79 -0.89 -3.68
C ALA A 125 12.76 -2.21 -2.90
N ILE A 126 13.82 -3.02 -2.96
CA ILE A 126 13.92 -4.28 -2.20
C ILE A 126 13.95 -3.97 -0.70
N SER A 127 14.79 -3.02 -0.28
CA SER A 127 14.89 -2.62 1.14
C SER A 127 13.58 -2.06 1.65
N GLY A 128 12.95 -1.15 0.89
CA GLY A 128 11.65 -0.60 1.21
C GLY A 128 10.56 -1.66 1.32
N GLY A 129 10.62 -2.68 0.46
CA GLY A 129 9.73 -3.83 0.53
C GLY A 129 9.89 -4.66 1.80
N VAL A 130 11.13 -4.96 2.20
CA VAL A 130 11.39 -5.71 3.44
C VAL A 130 10.86 -4.95 4.66
N TYR A 131 11.16 -3.66 4.77
CA TYR A 131 10.66 -2.85 5.89
C TYR A 131 9.14 -2.73 5.88
N MET A 132 8.52 -2.59 4.70
CA MET A 132 7.06 -2.54 4.58
C MET A 132 6.41 -3.85 5.04
N ASP A 133 6.97 -5.01 4.68
CA ASP A 133 6.45 -6.33 5.09
C ASP A 133 6.55 -6.51 6.60
N GLU A 134 7.70 -6.17 7.20
CA GLU A 134 7.87 -6.23 8.66
C GLU A 134 6.87 -5.33 9.38
N TYR A 135 6.73 -4.09 8.92
CA TYR A 135 5.81 -3.12 9.48
C TYR A 135 4.35 -3.55 9.37
N LEU A 136 3.93 -3.99 8.17
CA LEU A 136 2.56 -4.47 7.97
C LEU A 136 2.29 -5.77 8.75
N GLY A 137 3.27 -6.67 8.85
CA GLY A 137 3.17 -7.87 9.67
C GLY A 137 2.91 -7.54 11.15
N GLU A 138 3.63 -6.57 11.70
CA GLU A 138 3.39 -6.08 13.08
C GLU A 138 2.01 -5.41 13.22
N ALA A 139 1.62 -4.60 12.23
CA ALA A 139 0.30 -3.95 12.22
C ALA A 139 -0.83 -4.98 12.17
N ILE A 140 -0.74 -6.01 11.33
CA ILE A 140 -1.69 -7.12 11.24
C ILE A 140 -1.76 -7.87 12.58
N ALA A 141 -0.63 -8.24 13.17
CA ALA A 141 -0.59 -8.91 14.46
C ALA A 141 -1.19 -8.07 15.59
N HIS A 142 -1.02 -6.74 15.53
CA HIS A 142 -1.65 -5.82 16.48
C HIS A 142 -3.17 -5.75 16.25
N LYS A 143 -3.64 -5.62 15.02
CA LYS A 143 -5.07 -5.52 14.66
C LYS A 143 -5.84 -6.81 14.99
N ARG A 144 -5.24 -7.98 14.81
CA ARG A 144 -5.84 -9.26 15.25
C ARG A 144 -6.15 -9.27 16.75
N ARG A 145 -5.33 -8.61 17.55
CA ARG A 145 -5.54 -8.51 19.03
C ARG A 145 -6.42 -7.33 19.44
N HIS A 146 -6.44 -6.29 18.62
CA HIS A 146 -7.12 -5.02 18.92
C HIS A 146 -7.85 -4.52 17.65
N PRO A 147 -8.92 -5.22 17.22
CA PRO A 147 -9.66 -4.87 16.00
C PRO A 147 -10.27 -3.46 16.11
N LYS A 148 -10.29 -2.74 14.98
CA LYS A 148 -10.89 -1.41 14.87
C LYS A 148 -11.76 -1.33 13.61
N ASP A 149 -12.59 -0.30 13.51
CA ASP A 149 -13.40 -0.04 12.32
C ASP A 149 -12.53 0.60 11.21
N ASP A 150 -11.62 -0.20 10.61
CA ASP A 150 -10.72 0.19 9.53
C ASP A 150 -10.56 -0.94 8.50
N LEU A 151 -9.96 -0.59 7.35
CA LEU A 151 -9.82 -1.50 6.22
C LEU A 151 -8.94 -2.72 6.57
N LEU A 152 -7.85 -2.52 7.31
CA LEU A 152 -6.93 -3.61 7.64
C LEU A 152 -7.62 -4.65 8.52
N THR A 153 -8.38 -4.22 9.54
CA THR A 153 -9.21 -5.10 10.35
C THR A 153 -10.24 -5.86 9.50
N ALA A 154 -10.92 -5.16 8.60
CA ALA A 154 -11.91 -5.78 7.73
C ALA A 154 -11.31 -6.82 6.77
N LEU A 155 -10.08 -6.62 6.29
CA LEU A 155 -9.36 -7.61 5.47
C LEU A 155 -8.96 -8.85 6.29
N ILE A 156 -8.48 -8.64 7.52
CA ILE A 156 -8.15 -9.75 8.44
C ILE A 156 -9.39 -10.58 8.76
N GLU A 157 -10.52 -9.95 9.04
CA GLU A 157 -11.79 -10.64 9.28
C GLU A 157 -12.27 -11.41 8.03
N ALA A 158 -12.10 -10.85 6.84
CA ALA A 158 -12.43 -11.53 5.58
C ALA A 158 -11.55 -12.76 5.31
N GLU A 159 -10.29 -12.75 5.76
CA GLU A 159 -9.41 -13.92 5.72
C GLU A 159 -9.93 -15.07 6.60
N GLU A 160 -10.45 -14.72 7.78
CA GLU A 160 -10.90 -15.70 8.78
C GLU A 160 -12.26 -16.34 8.44
N GLU A 161 -13.10 -15.69 7.60
CA GLU A 161 -14.46 -16.16 7.36
C GLU A 161 -14.58 -17.32 6.35
N GLU A 162 -14.32 -17.18 5.08
CA GLU A 162 -14.53 -18.28 4.11
C GLU A 162 -13.67 -18.19 2.85
N ASP A 163 -13.23 -17.00 2.46
CA ASP A 163 -12.42 -16.75 1.26
C ASP A 163 -11.05 -16.21 1.74
N ARG A 164 -10.19 -17.10 2.15
CA ARG A 164 -8.97 -16.74 2.86
C ARG A 164 -7.93 -16.07 1.98
N LEU A 165 -7.41 -14.95 2.47
CA LEU A 165 -6.08 -14.44 2.12
C LEU A 165 -5.06 -15.23 2.93
N SER A 166 -3.93 -15.64 2.36
CA SER A 166 -2.80 -16.10 3.17
C SER A 166 -2.05 -14.89 3.74
N GLU A 167 -1.24 -15.09 4.77
CA GLU A 167 -0.42 -14.01 5.36
C GLU A 167 0.53 -13.37 4.33
N ASP A 168 0.81 -14.07 3.24
CA ASP A 168 1.70 -13.64 2.16
C ASP A 168 0.96 -12.95 0.99
N GLU A 169 -0.38 -12.94 0.98
CA GLU A 169 -1.25 -12.32 -0.02
C GLU A 169 -1.70 -10.91 0.43
#